data_60a6c1f238c0b024a4d2bc00f679ebe0
#
_entry.id   60a6c1f238c0b024a4d2bc00f679ebe0
#
_cell.length_a   1.000
_cell.length_b   1.000
_cell.length_c   1.000
_cell.angle_alpha   90.00
_cell.angle_beta   90.00
_cell.angle_gamma   90.00
#
_symmetry.space_group_name_H-M   'P 1'
#
loop_
_entity.id
_entity.type
_entity.pdbx_description
1 polymer ?
#
loop_
_entity_poly.entity_id
_entity_poly.type
_entity_poly.pdbx_seq_one_letter_code
_entity_poly.pdbx_strand_id
1 'polypeptide(L)'
;LEGARDWSISRNRFWGTPIPVWKSDDPKYPRVDVYGSIAELEKDFGVKITDLHRPFIDTLVRPNPDDPTGKSMMRRVEDVLDCWFESGSMPFAQVHYPFENKEWFENHSPADFIVEYLAQTRGWFYTLMVMSTALFDRAPFKTCLCHGVVLDENQQKLSKRLRNYPDPSDVFNTLGSDALRWFLVSSPILRGGNLSIDREGKEIAKSSRKALIPLWNAFYFFTLYANAEGLKAKFTTTADDVLDRYILAKTRDLVKGLTEKLDACDIVGACADVSDFLELMNNWYIRSRARFWDVSGGQEAFDVLYTVLVTLVKAIAPLMPLTCEYIYRALTGEESVHLTDYPESW
;
A
#
# COMPACT_ATOMS: atom_id res chain seq x y z
N LEU A 1 8.00 10.16 19.03
CA LEU A 1 9.36 9.88 19.53
C LEU A 1 9.64 10.57 20.88
N GLU A 2 9.18 11.79 21.12
CA GLU A 2 9.41 12.53 22.36
C GLU A 2 8.95 11.78 23.63
N GLY A 3 7.90 10.96 23.53
CA GLY A 3 7.41 10.13 24.62
C GLY A 3 7.89 8.67 24.58
N ALA A 4 8.94 8.37 23.79
CA ALA A 4 9.46 7.01 23.70
C ALA A 4 10.09 6.58 25.03
N ARG A 5 9.79 5.34 25.43
CA ARG A 5 10.36 4.70 26.63
C ARG A 5 11.41 3.68 26.21
N ASP A 6 12.20 3.22 27.19
CA ASP A 6 13.12 2.12 26.97
C ASP A 6 12.41 0.91 26.38
N TRP A 7 13.01 0.34 25.37
CA TRP A 7 12.51 -0.85 24.70
C TRP A 7 13.41 -2.04 25.04
N SER A 8 12.90 -2.98 25.82
CA SER A 8 13.57 -4.25 26.04
C SER A 8 13.45 -5.11 24.78
N ILE A 9 14.58 -5.42 24.17
CA ILE A 9 14.65 -6.21 22.93
C ILE A 9 14.65 -7.74 23.17
N SER A 10 14.78 -8.19 24.43
CA SER A 10 14.78 -9.61 24.77
C SER A 10 13.41 -10.11 25.21
N ARG A 11 13.11 -11.38 24.89
CA ARG A 11 11.89 -12.07 25.30
C ARG A 11 12.22 -13.46 25.81
N ASN A 12 11.64 -13.81 26.94
CA ASN A 12 11.71 -15.16 27.49
C ASN A 12 10.69 -16.05 26.78
N ARG A 13 11.09 -16.55 25.61
CA ARG A 13 10.29 -17.48 24.77
C ARG A 13 11.20 -18.52 24.15
N PHE A 14 10.64 -19.68 23.85
CA PHE A 14 11.41 -20.73 23.18
C PHE A 14 11.65 -20.38 21.69
N TRP A 15 10.61 -20.02 20.95
CA TRP A 15 10.69 -19.74 19.53
C TRP A 15 10.81 -18.25 19.23
N GLY A 16 11.70 -17.91 18.32
CA GLY A 16 11.99 -16.58 17.82
C GLY A 16 13.44 -16.51 17.31
N THR A 17 13.91 -15.32 16.96
CA THR A 17 15.29 -15.08 16.58
C THR A 17 16.20 -15.14 17.82
N PRO A 18 17.10 -16.12 17.94
CA PRO A 18 17.99 -16.24 19.08
C PRO A 18 18.93 -15.04 19.20
N ILE A 19 19.14 -14.54 20.40
CA ILE A 19 20.11 -13.47 20.64
C ILE A 19 21.52 -14.04 20.50
N PRO A 20 22.38 -13.48 19.63
CA PRO A 20 23.70 -14.03 19.34
C PRO A 20 24.75 -13.66 20.38
N VAL A 21 24.45 -13.94 21.65
CA VAL A 21 25.31 -13.61 22.80
C VAL A 21 25.59 -14.86 23.63
N TRP A 22 26.85 -15.15 23.83
CA TRP A 22 27.33 -16.21 24.71
C TRP A 22 27.91 -15.60 25.99
N LYS A 23 27.59 -16.18 27.11
CA LYS A 23 27.98 -15.71 28.43
C LYS A 23 28.62 -16.85 29.23
N SER A 24 29.64 -16.51 30.02
CA SER A 24 30.21 -17.46 30.96
C SER A 24 29.18 -17.92 31.99
N ASP A 25 29.17 -19.22 32.29
CA ASP A 25 28.32 -19.80 33.31
C ASP A 25 28.90 -19.71 34.73
N ASP A 26 30.15 -19.22 34.87
CA ASP A 26 30.80 -18.98 36.16
C ASP A 26 30.99 -17.48 36.42
N PRO A 27 30.34 -16.90 37.45
CA PRO A 27 30.49 -15.48 37.82
C PRO A 27 31.92 -15.09 38.22
N LYS A 28 32.77 -16.06 38.58
CA LYS A 28 34.17 -15.79 38.93
C LYS A 28 35.02 -15.45 37.71
N TYR A 29 34.63 -15.91 36.53
CA TYR A 29 35.27 -15.66 35.25
C TYR A 29 34.29 -15.06 34.28
N PRO A 30 33.84 -13.80 34.52
CA PRO A 30 32.83 -13.15 33.71
C PRO A 30 33.36 -12.89 32.28
N ARG A 31 32.61 -13.35 31.31
CA ARG A 31 32.88 -13.08 29.88
C ARG A 31 31.58 -13.04 29.11
N VAL A 32 31.51 -12.14 28.16
CA VAL A 32 30.40 -12.02 27.21
C VAL A 32 30.97 -11.89 25.81
N ASP A 33 30.58 -12.77 24.93
CA ASP A 33 30.93 -12.73 23.50
C ASP A 33 29.69 -12.49 22.66
N VAL A 34 29.76 -11.58 21.71
CA VAL A 34 28.69 -11.22 20.77
C VAL A 34 29.17 -11.57 19.35
N TYR A 35 28.36 -12.34 18.64
CA TYR A 35 28.69 -12.76 17.28
C TYR A 35 27.89 -11.98 16.24
N GLY A 36 28.60 -11.37 15.29
CA GLY A 36 28.05 -10.56 14.22
C GLY A 36 27.81 -11.33 12.91
N SER A 37 28.31 -12.59 12.82
CA SER A 37 28.17 -13.39 11.62
C SER A 37 28.23 -14.89 11.88
N ILE A 38 27.68 -15.69 10.95
CA ILE A 38 27.83 -17.15 10.95
C ILE A 38 29.30 -17.54 10.89
N ALA A 39 30.11 -16.84 10.10
CA ALA A 39 31.54 -17.13 9.96
C ALA A 39 32.29 -16.99 11.29
N GLU A 40 31.99 -16.00 12.11
CA GLU A 40 32.54 -15.85 13.45
C GLU A 40 32.16 -17.01 14.38
N LEU A 41 30.88 -17.42 14.35
CA LEU A 41 30.41 -18.57 15.12
C LEU A 41 31.10 -19.87 14.68
N GLU A 42 31.17 -20.13 13.38
CA GLU A 42 31.82 -21.32 12.82
C GLU A 42 33.31 -21.39 13.20
N LYS A 43 33.99 -20.25 13.17
CA LYS A 43 35.39 -20.14 13.55
C LYS A 43 35.63 -20.48 15.03
N ASP A 44 34.81 -19.91 15.93
CA ASP A 44 34.98 -20.08 17.36
C ASP A 44 34.53 -21.44 17.89
N PHE A 45 33.51 -22.02 17.28
CA PHE A 45 32.97 -23.30 17.70
C PHE A 45 33.49 -24.49 16.91
N GLY A 46 34.18 -24.26 15.79
CA GLY A 46 34.80 -25.29 14.97
C GLY A 46 33.81 -26.22 14.28
N VAL A 47 32.57 -25.75 14.05
CA VAL A 47 31.50 -26.50 13.42
C VAL A 47 30.87 -25.69 12.30
N LYS A 48 30.29 -26.38 11.30
CA LYS A 48 29.51 -25.74 10.28
C LYS A 48 28.08 -25.57 10.76
N ILE A 49 27.55 -24.35 10.62
CA ILE A 49 26.21 -23.98 11.08
C ILE A 49 25.25 -23.98 9.90
N THR A 50 24.18 -24.77 10.01
CA THR A 50 23.13 -24.88 9.00
C THR A 50 21.79 -24.36 9.48
N ASP A 51 21.63 -24.20 10.81
CA ASP A 51 20.41 -23.72 11.44
C ASP A 51 20.76 -22.86 12.67
N LEU A 52 20.22 -21.64 12.72
CA LEU A 52 20.41 -20.70 13.80
C LEU A 52 19.27 -20.73 14.83
N HIS A 53 18.24 -21.56 14.63
CA HIS A 53 17.10 -21.65 15.53
C HIS A 53 17.39 -22.51 16.78
N ARG A 54 16.62 -22.29 17.82
CA ARG A 54 16.55 -23.20 18.96
C ARG A 54 15.82 -24.51 18.53
N PRO A 55 16.24 -25.67 19.02
CA PRO A 55 17.29 -25.89 20.04
C PRO A 55 18.73 -25.98 19.50
N PHE A 56 18.91 -25.98 18.19
CA PHE A 56 20.23 -26.25 17.56
C PHE A 56 21.30 -25.28 17.99
N ILE A 57 21.01 -23.98 17.96
CA ILE A 57 21.98 -22.94 18.33
C ILE A 57 22.43 -23.05 19.79
N ASP A 58 21.58 -23.56 20.70
CA ASP A 58 21.87 -23.72 22.13
C ASP A 58 22.84 -24.86 22.40
N THR A 59 23.10 -25.75 21.43
CA THR A 59 24.10 -26.82 21.55
C THR A 59 25.53 -26.31 21.38
N LEU A 60 25.69 -25.08 20.86
CA LEU A 60 27.01 -24.47 20.69
C LEU A 60 27.52 -23.98 22.05
N VAL A 61 28.38 -24.80 22.67
CA VAL A 61 29.01 -24.54 23.97
C VAL A 61 30.52 -24.74 23.81
N ARG A 62 31.32 -23.86 24.41
CA ARG A 62 32.78 -23.95 24.40
C ARG A 62 33.37 -23.55 25.75
N PRO A 63 34.61 -23.98 26.08
CA PRO A 63 35.28 -23.52 27.28
C PRO A 63 35.46 -22.00 27.30
N ASN A 64 35.35 -21.42 28.49
CA ASN A 64 35.65 -20.01 28.69
C ASN A 64 37.19 -19.79 28.66
N PRO A 65 37.70 -19.01 27.69
CA PRO A 65 39.16 -18.81 27.58
C PRO A 65 39.76 -17.99 28.72
N ASP A 66 38.93 -17.28 29.50
CA ASP A 66 39.35 -16.47 30.62
C ASP A 66 39.42 -17.28 31.93
N ASP A 67 38.97 -18.53 31.92
CA ASP A 67 39.02 -19.43 33.07
C ASP A 67 40.25 -20.36 33.02
N PRO A 68 41.25 -20.11 33.81
CA PRO A 68 42.47 -20.95 33.82
C PRO A 68 42.20 -22.37 34.36
N THR A 69 41.07 -22.60 35.03
CA THR A 69 40.69 -23.93 35.52
C THR A 69 40.05 -24.80 34.44
N GLY A 70 39.61 -24.20 33.35
CA GLY A 70 38.92 -24.85 32.22
C GLY A 70 37.53 -25.44 32.56
N LYS A 71 36.95 -25.06 33.68
CA LYS A 71 35.68 -25.62 34.18
C LYS A 71 34.48 -24.84 33.71
N SER A 72 34.58 -23.53 33.54
CA SER A 72 33.50 -22.70 33.10
C SER A 72 33.29 -22.73 31.55
N MET A 73 32.07 -22.63 31.15
CA MET A 73 31.66 -22.76 29.74
C MET A 73 30.98 -21.46 29.29
N MET A 74 31.16 -21.15 28.01
CA MET A 74 30.42 -20.12 27.30
C MET A 74 29.12 -20.72 26.76
N ARG A 75 28.00 -20.18 27.19
CA ARG A 75 26.64 -20.62 26.79
C ARG A 75 25.85 -19.45 26.25
N ARG A 76 25.05 -19.71 25.22
CA ARG A 76 24.15 -18.68 24.68
C ARG A 76 23.12 -18.27 25.75
N VAL A 77 22.78 -16.98 25.79
CA VAL A 77 21.64 -16.49 26.57
C VAL A 77 20.36 -17.13 26.03
N GLU A 78 19.46 -17.60 26.89
CA GLU A 78 18.30 -18.39 26.47
C GLU A 78 17.23 -17.56 25.73
N ASP A 79 17.20 -16.24 26.00
CA ASP A 79 16.23 -15.35 25.40
C ASP A 79 16.33 -15.25 23.88
N VAL A 80 15.23 -14.89 23.26
CA VAL A 80 15.11 -14.54 21.85
C VAL A 80 14.81 -13.05 21.71
N LEU A 81 15.00 -12.51 20.51
CA LEU A 81 14.66 -11.12 20.20
C LEU A 81 13.14 -10.92 20.18
N ASP A 82 12.70 -9.72 20.51
CA ASP A 82 11.32 -9.27 20.34
C ASP A 82 10.92 -9.32 18.86
N CYS A 83 9.69 -9.73 18.57
CA CYS A 83 9.14 -9.74 17.21
C CYS A 83 9.18 -8.34 16.54
N TRP A 84 9.14 -7.28 17.32
CA TRP A 84 9.29 -5.92 16.82
C TRP A 84 10.72 -5.58 16.41
N PHE A 85 11.71 -6.26 17.01
CA PHE A 85 13.09 -6.19 16.50
C PHE A 85 13.21 -6.85 15.13
N GLU A 86 12.59 -8.02 14.97
CA GLU A 86 12.56 -8.72 13.67
C GLU A 86 11.88 -7.86 12.60
N SER A 87 10.69 -7.32 12.88
CA SER A 87 9.98 -6.47 11.93
C SER A 87 10.69 -5.14 11.64
N GLY A 88 11.37 -4.57 12.62
CA GLY A 88 12.20 -3.37 12.44
C GLY A 88 13.48 -3.60 11.63
N SER A 89 13.99 -4.84 11.63
CA SER A 89 15.18 -5.23 10.86
C SER A 89 14.85 -5.67 9.42
N MET A 90 13.57 -5.86 9.08
CA MET A 90 13.14 -6.40 7.80
C MET A 90 13.81 -5.74 6.58
N PRO A 91 13.95 -4.39 6.49
CA PRO A 91 14.48 -3.77 5.28
C PRO A 91 15.88 -4.25 4.88
N PHE A 92 16.73 -4.59 5.83
CA PHE A 92 18.08 -5.09 5.58
C PHE A 92 18.24 -6.59 5.80
N ALA A 93 17.47 -7.17 6.73
CA ALA A 93 17.52 -8.60 7.01
C ALA A 93 17.01 -9.45 5.84
N GLN A 94 15.96 -9.02 5.13
CA GLN A 94 15.39 -9.75 4.00
C GLN A 94 16.37 -9.97 2.84
N VAL A 95 17.36 -9.12 2.70
CA VAL A 95 18.37 -9.18 1.65
C VAL A 95 19.74 -9.61 2.16
N HIS A 96 19.84 -10.00 3.44
CA HIS A 96 21.06 -10.41 4.13
C HIS A 96 22.20 -9.36 4.06
N TYR A 97 21.80 -8.08 4.15
CA TYR A 97 22.77 -6.97 4.24
C TYR A 97 23.57 -7.04 5.57
N PRO A 98 24.86 -6.73 5.61
CA PRO A 98 25.71 -6.24 4.52
C PRO A 98 26.46 -7.35 3.76
N PHE A 99 26.20 -8.63 4.04
CA PHE A 99 26.95 -9.76 3.50
C PHE A 99 26.56 -10.07 2.06
N GLU A 100 25.32 -9.84 1.71
CA GLU A 100 24.74 -10.03 0.37
C GLU A 100 23.94 -8.80 -0.04
N ASN A 101 23.69 -8.64 -1.35
CA ASN A 101 22.80 -7.63 -1.92
C ASN A 101 23.02 -6.18 -1.43
N LYS A 102 24.25 -5.83 -1.11
CA LYS A 102 24.60 -4.52 -0.55
C LYS A 102 24.17 -3.37 -1.46
N GLU A 103 24.53 -3.44 -2.74
CA GLU A 103 24.17 -2.43 -3.75
C GLU A 103 22.65 -2.28 -3.90
N TRP A 104 21.92 -3.40 -3.93
CA TRP A 104 20.47 -3.37 -3.99
C TRP A 104 19.89 -2.62 -2.78
N PHE A 105 20.30 -2.97 -1.57
CA PHE A 105 19.80 -2.31 -0.36
C PHE A 105 20.11 -0.80 -0.35
N GLU A 106 21.34 -0.41 -0.70
CA GLU A 106 21.75 1.00 -0.72
C GLU A 106 20.96 1.83 -1.72
N ASN A 107 20.53 1.24 -2.84
CA ASN A 107 19.70 1.89 -3.86
C ASN A 107 18.19 1.88 -3.54
N HIS A 108 17.73 1.00 -2.63
CA HIS A 108 16.31 0.85 -2.28
C HIS A 108 15.98 1.29 -0.84
N SER A 109 16.94 1.83 -0.12
CA SER A 109 16.76 2.34 1.24
C SER A 109 17.19 3.81 1.32
N PRO A 110 16.35 4.68 1.90
CA PRO A 110 15.08 4.42 2.59
C PRO A 110 13.95 3.99 1.63
N ALA A 111 12.94 3.31 2.16
CA ALA A 111 11.73 2.96 1.41
C ALA A 111 11.01 4.23 0.92
N ASP A 112 10.42 4.20 -0.26
CA ASP A 112 9.70 5.36 -0.79
C ASP A 112 8.40 5.62 -0.04
N PHE A 113 7.70 4.54 0.36
CA PHE A 113 6.38 4.64 0.96
C PHE A 113 6.11 3.49 1.92
N ILE A 114 5.52 3.78 3.08
CA ILE A 114 4.92 2.79 3.98
C ILE A 114 3.53 3.24 4.44
N VAL A 115 2.66 2.29 4.71
CA VAL A 115 1.30 2.55 5.21
C VAL A 115 0.91 1.52 6.24
N GLU A 116 0.41 1.99 7.36
CA GLU A 116 -0.23 1.19 8.40
C GLU A 116 -1.13 2.08 9.27
N TYR A 117 -1.83 1.44 10.20
CA TYR A 117 -2.74 2.15 11.05
C TYR A 117 -2.02 2.83 12.25
N LEU A 118 -2.68 3.82 12.83
CA LEU A 118 -2.12 4.75 13.84
C LEU A 118 -1.38 4.08 15.01
N ALA A 119 -1.77 2.89 15.46
CA ALA A 119 -1.06 2.19 16.54
C ALA A 119 0.39 1.85 16.22
N GLN A 120 0.76 1.79 14.95
CA GLN A 120 2.14 1.50 14.52
C GLN A 120 3.13 2.64 14.81
N THR A 121 2.66 3.79 15.22
CA THR A 121 3.51 4.86 15.79
C THR A 121 4.23 4.41 17.08
N ARG A 122 3.70 3.38 17.75
CA ARG A 122 4.32 2.71 18.91
C ARG A 122 4.61 1.22 18.64
N GLY A 123 4.73 0.84 17.38
CA GLY A 123 5.02 -0.51 16.94
C GLY A 123 6.03 -0.48 15.80
N TRP A 124 5.60 -0.89 14.61
CA TRP A 124 6.49 -1.07 13.46
C TRP A 124 7.18 0.23 13.01
N PHE A 125 6.47 1.34 12.90
CA PHE A 125 7.09 2.62 12.50
C PHE A 125 8.19 3.05 13.47
N TYR A 126 7.95 2.86 14.78
CA TYR A 126 8.92 3.18 15.81
C TYR A 126 10.17 2.29 15.71
N THR A 127 10.00 0.97 15.59
CA THR A 127 11.12 0.03 15.54
C THR A 127 11.92 0.15 14.25
N LEU A 128 11.28 0.40 13.11
CA LEU A 128 11.99 0.77 11.87
C LEU A 128 12.87 2.01 12.07
N MET A 129 12.33 3.05 12.70
CA MET A 129 13.06 4.30 12.96
C MET A 129 14.25 4.08 13.88
N VAL A 130 14.07 3.35 14.99
CA VAL A 130 15.15 3.03 15.94
C VAL A 130 16.27 2.26 15.25
N MET A 131 15.94 1.21 14.53
CA MET A 131 16.92 0.34 13.87
C MET A 131 17.68 1.08 12.77
N SER A 132 16.97 1.82 11.92
CA SER A 132 17.59 2.57 10.83
C SER A 132 18.48 3.70 11.33
N THR A 133 18.04 4.42 12.36
CA THR A 133 18.85 5.51 12.95
C THR A 133 20.11 4.94 13.59
N ALA A 134 19.99 3.84 14.36
CA ALA A 134 21.13 3.22 15.02
C ALA A 134 22.18 2.65 14.05
N LEU A 135 21.76 2.08 12.93
CA LEU A 135 22.66 1.39 12.00
C LEU A 135 23.13 2.27 10.83
N PHE A 136 22.28 3.19 10.36
CA PHE A 136 22.51 3.93 9.12
C PHE A 136 22.43 5.45 9.27
N ASP A 137 22.10 5.97 10.45
CA ASP A 137 21.95 7.39 10.75
C ASP A 137 20.99 8.11 9.77
N ARG A 138 19.91 7.42 9.39
CA ARG A 138 18.91 7.94 8.46
C ARG A 138 17.51 7.39 8.75
N ALA A 139 16.48 8.09 8.25
CA ALA A 139 15.10 7.62 8.30
C ALA A 139 14.92 6.35 7.45
N PRO A 140 14.07 5.39 7.87
CA PRO A 140 13.84 4.14 7.13
C PRO A 140 12.90 4.29 5.94
N PHE A 141 12.15 5.39 5.84
CA PHE A 141 11.16 5.68 4.80
C PHE A 141 11.10 7.17 4.50
N LYS A 142 10.70 7.51 3.28
CA LYS A 142 10.47 8.90 2.83
C LYS A 142 9.06 9.36 3.16
N THR A 143 8.06 8.51 2.89
CA THR A 143 6.64 8.80 3.11
C THR A 143 6.02 7.74 4.01
N CYS A 144 5.30 8.19 5.04
CA CYS A 144 4.53 7.33 5.94
C CYS A 144 3.07 7.79 5.95
N LEU A 145 2.19 6.97 5.40
CA LEU A 145 0.75 7.19 5.49
C LEU A 145 0.21 6.44 6.71
N CYS A 146 -0.39 7.20 7.62
CA CYS A 146 -0.92 6.66 8.87
C CYS A 146 -2.45 6.73 8.84
N HIS A 147 -3.11 5.59 8.62
CA HIS A 147 -4.55 5.57 8.54
C HIS A 147 -5.24 5.41 9.90
N GLY A 148 -6.51 5.83 9.98
CA GLY A 148 -7.36 5.67 11.16
C GLY A 148 -7.92 4.25 11.30
N VAL A 149 -8.94 4.11 12.12
CA VAL A 149 -9.56 2.82 12.47
C VAL A 149 -10.90 2.65 11.78
N VAL A 150 -11.16 1.45 11.26
CA VAL A 150 -12.50 1.05 10.82
C VAL A 150 -13.28 0.56 12.04
N LEU A 151 -14.44 1.16 12.26
CA LEU A 151 -15.34 0.87 13.35
C LEU A 151 -16.69 0.35 12.81
N ASP A 152 -17.45 -0.32 13.64
CA ASP A 152 -18.82 -0.65 13.30
C ASP A 152 -19.77 0.58 13.44
N GLU A 153 -21.03 0.40 13.15
CA GLU A 153 -22.06 1.44 13.27
C GLU A 153 -22.27 1.95 14.72
N ASN A 154 -21.84 1.18 15.73
CA ASN A 154 -21.84 1.54 17.14
C ASN A 154 -20.51 2.11 17.63
N GLN A 155 -19.59 2.47 16.72
CA GLN A 155 -18.25 2.99 17.01
C GLN A 155 -17.37 1.99 17.78
N GLN A 156 -17.65 0.69 17.66
CA GLN A 156 -16.84 -0.37 18.25
C GLN A 156 -15.85 -0.91 17.24
N LYS A 157 -14.67 -1.31 17.73
CA LYS A 157 -13.65 -1.94 16.92
C LYS A 157 -14.17 -3.23 16.28
N LEU A 158 -13.85 -3.44 15.01
CA LEU A 158 -14.21 -4.68 14.32
C LEU A 158 -13.52 -5.87 14.98
N SER A 159 -14.24 -6.94 15.23
CA SER A 159 -13.67 -8.16 15.78
C SER A 159 -14.33 -9.42 15.23
N LYS A 160 -13.54 -10.48 15.07
CA LYS A 160 -14.02 -11.81 14.64
C LYS A 160 -15.06 -12.38 15.61
N ARG A 161 -14.93 -12.06 16.91
CA ARG A 161 -15.87 -12.52 17.94
C ARG A 161 -17.25 -11.86 17.78
N LEU A 162 -17.28 -10.58 17.52
CA LEU A 162 -18.54 -9.82 17.39
C LEU A 162 -19.18 -9.98 16.01
N ARG A 163 -18.40 -10.34 14.98
CA ARG A 163 -18.85 -10.40 13.58
C ARG A 163 -19.63 -9.13 13.19
N ASN A 164 -19.10 -7.99 13.60
CA ASN A 164 -19.73 -6.68 13.45
C ASN A 164 -19.29 -5.93 12.20
N TYR A 165 -18.95 -6.66 11.16
CA TYR A 165 -18.55 -6.13 9.85
C TYR A 165 -19.11 -7.02 8.75
N PRO A 166 -19.27 -6.51 7.51
CA PRO A 166 -19.69 -7.33 6.39
C PRO A 166 -18.58 -8.33 6.03
N ASP A 167 -18.96 -9.54 5.61
CA ASP A 167 -17.97 -10.47 5.06
C ASP A 167 -17.41 -9.90 3.76
N PRO A 168 -16.07 -9.76 3.63
CA PRO A 168 -15.47 -9.24 2.41
C PRO A 168 -15.86 -10.02 1.15
N SER A 169 -16.02 -11.33 1.24
CA SER A 169 -16.42 -12.17 0.11
C SER A 169 -17.84 -11.86 -0.35
N ASP A 170 -18.76 -11.60 0.59
CA ASP A 170 -20.12 -11.19 0.25
C ASP A 170 -20.13 -9.80 -0.41
N VAL A 171 -19.33 -8.87 0.09
CA VAL A 171 -19.17 -7.55 -0.52
C VAL A 171 -18.62 -7.66 -1.94
N PHE A 172 -17.58 -8.48 -2.15
CA PHE A 172 -17.00 -8.69 -3.48
C PHE A 172 -17.99 -9.29 -4.46
N ASN A 173 -18.79 -10.25 -4.02
CA ASN A 173 -19.77 -10.92 -4.86
C ASN A 173 -21.01 -10.05 -5.18
N THR A 174 -21.38 -9.12 -4.30
CA THR A 174 -22.60 -8.31 -4.43
C THR A 174 -22.34 -6.90 -4.95
N LEU A 175 -21.28 -6.25 -4.53
CA LEU A 175 -20.95 -4.87 -4.84
C LEU A 175 -19.70 -4.71 -5.72
N GLY A 176 -18.85 -5.72 -5.73
CA GLY A 176 -17.54 -5.69 -6.39
C GLY A 176 -16.42 -5.15 -5.49
N SER A 177 -15.22 -5.61 -5.73
CA SER A 177 -14.04 -5.21 -4.94
C SER A 177 -13.67 -3.73 -5.11
N ASP A 178 -13.89 -3.15 -6.31
CA ASP A 178 -13.66 -1.72 -6.52
C ASP A 178 -14.61 -0.84 -5.69
N ALA A 179 -15.82 -1.32 -5.37
CA ALA A 179 -16.73 -0.60 -4.49
C ALA A 179 -16.18 -0.48 -3.07
N LEU A 180 -15.67 -1.59 -2.51
CA LEU A 180 -15.02 -1.58 -1.20
C LEU A 180 -13.72 -0.75 -1.23
N ARG A 181 -12.92 -0.92 -2.28
CA ARG A 181 -11.69 -0.14 -2.46
C ARG A 181 -11.97 1.36 -2.50
N TRP A 182 -12.92 1.79 -3.32
CA TRP A 182 -13.32 3.19 -3.42
C TRP A 182 -13.85 3.74 -2.08
N PHE A 183 -14.70 2.98 -1.39
CA PHE A 183 -15.21 3.34 -0.07
C PHE A 183 -14.07 3.63 0.91
N LEU A 184 -13.05 2.78 0.95
CA LEU A 184 -11.91 2.95 1.85
C LEU A 184 -11.02 4.13 1.44
N VAL A 185 -10.57 4.19 0.18
CA VAL A 185 -9.57 5.18 -0.24
C VAL A 185 -10.13 6.59 -0.39
N SER A 186 -11.45 6.75 -0.61
CA SER A 186 -12.13 8.06 -0.65
C SER A 186 -12.57 8.59 0.71
N SER A 187 -12.37 7.82 1.77
CA SER A 187 -12.83 8.16 3.11
C SER A 187 -11.79 8.93 3.94
N PRO A 188 -12.19 9.59 5.03
CA PRO A 188 -11.27 10.28 5.94
C PRO A 188 -10.25 9.36 6.62
N ILE A 189 -10.39 8.03 6.51
CA ILE A 189 -9.49 7.05 7.14
C ILE A 189 -8.03 7.27 6.72
N LEU A 190 -7.79 7.65 5.47
CA LEU A 190 -6.45 7.91 4.96
C LEU A 190 -5.84 9.25 5.43
N ARG A 191 -6.62 10.05 6.16
CA ARG A 191 -6.16 11.27 6.85
C ARG A 191 -6.13 11.11 8.36
N GLY A 192 -6.09 9.84 8.84
CA GLY A 192 -6.07 9.51 10.26
C GLY A 192 -7.44 9.59 10.97
N GLY A 193 -8.51 9.86 10.24
CA GLY A 193 -9.88 9.82 10.77
C GLY A 193 -10.40 8.39 10.88
N ASN A 194 -11.46 8.21 11.67
CA ASN A 194 -12.14 6.91 11.76
C ASN A 194 -13.18 6.77 10.65
N LEU A 195 -13.43 5.54 10.24
CA LEU A 195 -14.44 5.17 9.26
C LEU A 195 -15.42 4.18 9.89
N SER A 196 -16.71 4.45 9.79
CA SER A 196 -17.75 3.50 10.21
C SER A 196 -18.23 2.68 9.03
N ILE A 197 -18.38 1.37 9.26
CA ILE A 197 -18.92 0.43 8.29
C ILE A 197 -20.14 -0.28 8.89
N ASP A 198 -21.23 -0.34 8.15
CA ASP A 198 -22.42 -1.11 8.54
C ASP A 198 -22.26 -2.58 8.12
N ARG A 199 -22.92 -3.47 8.85
CA ARG A 199 -22.82 -4.92 8.63
C ARG A 199 -23.39 -5.37 7.27
N GLU A 200 -24.32 -4.62 6.71
CA GLU A 200 -24.97 -4.94 5.43
C GLU A 200 -24.25 -4.32 4.21
N GLY A 201 -23.22 -3.49 4.41
CA GLY A 201 -22.48 -2.83 3.33
C GLY A 201 -23.22 -1.69 2.63
N LYS A 202 -24.24 -1.11 3.27
CA LYS A 202 -25.03 0.01 2.69
C LYS A 202 -24.19 1.25 2.40
N GLU A 203 -23.25 1.58 3.30
CA GLU A 203 -22.36 2.73 3.11
C GLU A 203 -21.39 2.49 1.95
N ILE A 204 -20.96 1.25 1.72
CA ILE A 204 -20.16 0.89 0.54
C ILE A 204 -20.97 1.10 -0.73
N ALA A 205 -22.21 0.60 -0.78
CA ALA A 205 -23.10 0.77 -1.91
C ALA A 205 -23.40 2.25 -2.19
N LYS A 206 -23.61 3.05 -1.14
CA LYS A 206 -23.82 4.49 -1.25
C LYS A 206 -22.60 5.22 -1.79
N SER A 207 -21.40 4.83 -1.37
CA SER A 207 -20.14 5.38 -1.86
C SER A 207 -19.94 5.16 -3.37
N SER A 208 -20.35 4.01 -3.89
CA SER A 208 -20.27 3.68 -5.31
C SER A 208 -21.05 4.64 -6.22
N ARG A 209 -22.08 5.30 -5.69
CA ARG A 209 -22.87 6.31 -6.43
C ARG A 209 -22.09 7.58 -6.76
N LYS A 210 -20.96 7.80 -6.10
CA LYS A 210 -20.14 9.00 -6.33
C LYS A 210 -19.12 8.84 -7.46
N ALA A 211 -18.76 7.62 -7.81
CA ALA A 211 -17.73 7.37 -8.83
C ALA A 211 -18.03 6.18 -9.73
N LEU A 212 -18.17 4.97 -9.19
CA LEU A 212 -18.31 3.75 -10.02
C LEU A 212 -19.55 3.81 -10.90
N ILE A 213 -20.70 4.12 -10.32
CA ILE A 213 -21.96 4.19 -11.08
C ILE A 213 -21.95 5.31 -12.12
N PRO A 214 -21.52 6.56 -11.80
CA PRO A 214 -21.40 7.61 -12.82
C PRO A 214 -20.42 7.27 -13.94
N LEU A 215 -19.26 6.65 -13.64
CA LEU A 215 -18.32 6.21 -14.65
C LEU A 215 -18.93 5.14 -15.57
N TRP A 216 -19.57 4.14 -14.97
CA TRP A 216 -20.26 3.10 -15.73
C TRP A 216 -21.38 3.65 -16.62
N ASN A 217 -22.17 4.59 -16.11
CA ASN A 217 -23.25 5.21 -16.86
C ASN A 217 -22.71 5.99 -18.07
N ALA A 218 -21.62 6.73 -17.93
CA ALA A 218 -20.99 7.43 -19.04
C ALA A 218 -20.47 6.46 -20.10
N PHE A 219 -19.80 5.39 -19.68
CA PHE A 219 -19.33 4.33 -20.58
C PHE A 219 -20.51 3.63 -21.29
N TYR A 220 -21.56 3.27 -20.55
CA TYR A 220 -22.74 2.64 -21.12
C TYR A 220 -23.45 3.56 -22.14
N PHE A 221 -23.59 4.83 -21.80
CA PHE A 221 -24.13 5.85 -22.70
C PHE A 221 -23.33 5.90 -24.01
N PHE A 222 -22.01 6.04 -23.88
CA PHE A 222 -21.12 6.10 -25.05
C PHE A 222 -21.29 4.87 -25.95
N THR A 223 -21.18 3.67 -25.37
CA THR A 223 -21.21 2.42 -26.15
C THR A 223 -22.58 2.19 -26.77
N LEU A 224 -23.66 2.50 -26.06
CA LEU A 224 -25.02 2.33 -26.54
C LEU A 224 -25.26 3.18 -27.82
N TYR A 225 -24.96 4.46 -27.75
CA TYR A 225 -25.25 5.37 -28.84
C TYR A 225 -24.24 5.26 -29.99
N ALA A 226 -22.95 5.10 -29.72
CA ALA A 226 -21.95 4.89 -30.76
C ALA A 226 -22.24 3.61 -31.56
N ASN A 227 -22.63 2.53 -30.90
CA ASN A 227 -23.01 1.29 -31.56
C ASN A 227 -24.30 1.42 -32.37
N ALA A 228 -25.30 2.11 -31.82
CA ALA A 228 -26.58 2.32 -32.51
C ALA A 228 -26.41 3.12 -33.82
N GLU A 229 -25.49 4.06 -33.85
CA GLU A 229 -25.18 4.89 -35.02
C GLU A 229 -24.05 4.32 -35.90
N GLY A 230 -23.44 3.20 -35.50
CA GLY A 230 -22.30 2.59 -36.23
C GLY A 230 -21.05 3.46 -36.24
N LEU A 231 -20.89 4.35 -35.28
CA LEU A 231 -19.75 5.26 -35.17
C LEU A 231 -18.52 4.57 -34.61
N LYS A 232 -17.35 4.86 -35.20
CA LYS A 232 -16.03 4.50 -34.68
C LYS A 232 -15.35 5.77 -34.21
N ALA A 233 -15.27 5.95 -32.88
CA ALA A 233 -14.63 7.11 -32.28
C ALA A 233 -13.11 7.04 -32.39
N LYS A 234 -12.48 8.21 -32.46
CA LYS A 234 -11.03 8.40 -32.55
C LYS A 234 -10.58 9.29 -31.40
N PHE A 235 -9.38 9.03 -30.90
CA PHE A 235 -8.76 9.88 -29.90
C PHE A 235 -8.46 11.26 -30.50
N THR A 236 -8.89 12.34 -29.84
CA THR A 236 -8.67 13.72 -30.28
C THR A 236 -8.43 14.64 -29.09
N THR A 237 -7.49 15.54 -29.22
CA THR A 237 -7.17 16.59 -28.18
C THR A 237 -7.69 17.96 -28.56
N THR A 238 -8.32 18.10 -29.73
CA THR A 238 -8.88 19.35 -30.27
C THR A 238 -10.33 19.15 -30.67
N ALA A 239 -11.11 20.20 -30.60
CA ALA A 239 -12.51 20.22 -31.03
C ALA A 239 -12.94 21.64 -31.44
N ASP A 240 -13.93 21.73 -32.32
CA ASP A 240 -14.50 23.01 -32.80
C ASP A 240 -15.59 23.51 -31.84
N ASP A 241 -16.37 22.60 -31.27
CA ASP A 241 -17.46 22.93 -30.35
C ASP A 241 -16.95 23.41 -28.99
N VAL A 242 -17.57 24.43 -28.45
CA VAL A 242 -17.15 25.05 -27.19
C VAL A 242 -17.29 24.12 -25.99
N LEU A 243 -18.33 23.27 -25.96
CA LEU A 243 -18.52 22.30 -24.86
C LEU A 243 -17.50 21.18 -24.93
N ASP A 244 -17.14 20.76 -26.14
CA ASP A 244 -16.09 19.75 -26.37
C ASP A 244 -14.72 20.28 -25.95
N ARG A 245 -14.38 21.51 -26.31
CA ARG A 245 -13.16 22.17 -25.83
C ARG A 245 -13.14 22.30 -24.30
N TYR A 246 -14.29 22.62 -23.70
CA TYR A 246 -14.42 22.75 -22.26
C TYR A 246 -14.15 21.42 -21.54
N ILE A 247 -14.79 20.32 -21.97
CA ILE A 247 -14.59 19.02 -21.30
C ILE A 247 -13.17 18.49 -21.50
N LEU A 248 -12.54 18.72 -22.66
CA LEU A 248 -11.13 18.39 -22.89
C LEU A 248 -10.22 19.18 -21.95
N ALA A 249 -10.48 20.49 -21.77
CA ALA A 249 -9.73 21.32 -20.82
C ALA A 249 -9.89 20.81 -19.37
N LYS A 250 -11.11 20.45 -18.98
CA LYS A 250 -11.40 19.88 -17.65
C LYS A 250 -10.74 18.52 -17.43
N THR A 251 -10.63 17.71 -18.48
CA THR A 251 -9.90 16.45 -18.42
C THR A 251 -8.40 16.66 -18.19
N ARG A 252 -7.80 17.66 -18.85
CA ARG A 252 -6.41 18.04 -18.59
C ARG A 252 -6.20 18.53 -17.14
N ASP A 253 -7.10 19.40 -16.67
CA ASP A 253 -7.06 19.90 -15.29
C ASP A 253 -7.13 18.74 -14.29
N LEU A 254 -8.01 17.76 -14.55
CA LEU A 254 -8.14 16.57 -13.72
C LEU A 254 -6.84 15.74 -13.71
N VAL A 255 -6.28 15.41 -14.88
CA VAL A 255 -5.03 14.62 -14.97
C VAL A 255 -3.91 15.30 -14.19
N LYS A 256 -3.75 16.62 -14.36
CA LYS A 256 -2.74 17.40 -13.63
C LYS A 256 -2.99 17.36 -12.12
N GLY A 257 -4.23 17.62 -11.68
CA GLY A 257 -4.58 17.59 -10.27
C GLY A 257 -4.40 16.22 -9.62
N LEU A 258 -4.75 15.14 -10.34
CA LEU A 258 -4.55 13.77 -9.88
C LEU A 258 -3.06 13.45 -9.75
N THR A 259 -2.23 13.83 -10.73
CA THR A 259 -0.78 13.62 -10.67
C THR A 259 -0.20 14.28 -9.42
N GLU A 260 -0.48 15.56 -9.21
CA GLU A 260 0.01 16.30 -8.05
C GLU A 260 -0.43 15.70 -6.71
N LYS A 261 -1.70 15.28 -6.61
CA LYS A 261 -2.27 14.71 -5.38
C LYS A 261 -1.78 13.30 -5.11
N LEU A 262 -1.70 12.45 -6.13
CA LEU A 262 -1.20 11.08 -5.96
C LEU A 262 0.29 11.07 -5.63
N ASP A 263 1.10 11.95 -6.23
CA ASP A 263 2.51 12.11 -5.89
C ASP A 263 2.70 12.61 -4.44
N ALA A 264 1.78 13.45 -3.96
CA ALA A 264 1.75 13.90 -2.58
C ALA A 264 1.09 12.90 -1.60
N CYS A 265 0.64 11.73 -2.08
CA CYS A 265 -0.14 10.75 -1.31
C CYS A 265 -1.47 11.32 -0.73
N ASP A 266 -2.02 12.38 -1.31
CA ASP A 266 -3.36 12.89 -0.99
C ASP A 266 -4.45 12.15 -1.78
N ILE A 267 -4.62 10.87 -1.44
CA ILE A 267 -5.56 9.97 -2.14
C ILE A 267 -7.01 10.44 -1.96
N VAL A 268 -7.35 10.94 -0.79
CA VAL A 268 -8.72 11.45 -0.51
C VAL A 268 -9.03 12.66 -1.37
N GLY A 269 -8.09 13.59 -1.52
CA GLY A 269 -8.22 14.74 -2.41
C GLY A 269 -8.34 14.33 -3.89
N ALA A 270 -7.55 13.34 -4.32
CA ALA A 270 -7.66 12.77 -5.65
C ALA A 270 -9.06 12.17 -5.92
N CYS A 271 -9.61 11.40 -4.97
CA CYS A 271 -10.96 10.84 -5.07
C CYS A 271 -12.06 11.92 -5.12
N ALA A 272 -11.89 13.04 -4.42
CA ALA A 272 -12.81 14.16 -4.49
C ALA A 272 -12.83 14.77 -5.90
N ASP A 273 -11.67 15.05 -6.49
CA ASP A 273 -11.57 15.58 -7.86
C ASP A 273 -12.21 14.64 -8.88
N VAL A 274 -12.03 13.32 -8.74
CA VAL A 274 -12.68 12.32 -9.60
C VAL A 274 -14.20 12.40 -9.49
N SER A 275 -14.75 12.48 -8.27
CA SER A 275 -16.18 12.57 -8.05
C SER A 275 -16.78 13.84 -8.68
N ASP A 276 -16.12 14.99 -8.49
CA ASP A 276 -16.55 16.28 -9.04
C ASP A 276 -16.48 16.28 -10.57
N PHE A 277 -15.43 15.69 -11.14
CA PHE A 277 -15.32 15.55 -12.59
C PHE A 277 -16.41 14.65 -13.18
N LEU A 278 -16.69 13.52 -12.56
CA LEU A 278 -17.74 12.60 -13.00
C LEU A 278 -19.15 13.25 -12.93
N GLU A 279 -19.39 14.05 -11.91
CA GLU A 279 -20.62 14.84 -11.82
C GLU A 279 -20.72 15.87 -12.96
N LEU A 280 -19.65 16.62 -13.20
CA LEU A 280 -19.57 17.58 -14.30
C LEU A 280 -19.76 16.90 -15.65
N MET A 281 -19.07 15.80 -15.90
CA MET A 281 -19.15 15.07 -17.17
C MET A 281 -20.57 14.55 -17.43
N ASN A 282 -21.22 13.90 -16.46
CA ASN A 282 -22.54 13.30 -16.65
C ASN A 282 -23.66 14.31 -16.61
N ASN A 283 -23.70 15.14 -15.54
CA ASN A 283 -24.87 15.98 -15.27
C ASN A 283 -24.87 17.28 -16.08
N TRP A 284 -23.71 17.67 -16.60
CA TRP A 284 -23.59 18.90 -17.38
C TRP A 284 -23.16 18.63 -18.82
N TYR A 285 -21.98 18.06 -19.08
CA TYR A 285 -21.47 17.89 -20.43
C TYR A 285 -22.33 16.93 -21.28
N ILE A 286 -22.50 15.68 -20.87
CA ILE A 286 -23.28 14.69 -21.63
C ILE A 286 -24.72 15.14 -21.79
N ARG A 287 -25.33 15.67 -20.73
CA ARG A 287 -26.74 16.13 -20.78
C ARG A 287 -26.94 17.37 -21.65
N SER A 288 -25.98 18.28 -21.69
CA SER A 288 -26.10 19.56 -22.42
C SER A 288 -25.58 19.50 -23.85
N ARG A 289 -24.87 18.45 -24.22
CA ARG A 289 -24.27 18.31 -25.54
C ARG A 289 -25.33 17.86 -26.55
N ALA A 290 -25.94 18.81 -27.25
CA ALA A 290 -27.06 18.58 -28.15
C ALA A 290 -26.79 17.51 -29.23
N ARG A 291 -25.57 17.42 -29.74
CA ARG A 291 -25.16 16.46 -30.78
C ARG A 291 -25.27 14.99 -30.39
N PHE A 292 -25.28 14.67 -29.07
CA PHE A 292 -25.55 13.30 -28.64
C PHE A 292 -27.00 12.88 -28.84
N TRP A 293 -27.90 13.87 -28.97
CA TRP A 293 -29.34 13.68 -29.11
C TRP A 293 -29.85 14.02 -30.50
N ASP A 294 -29.01 14.60 -31.36
CA ASP A 294 -29.32 14.97 -32.73
C ASP A 294 -28.54 14.05 -33.70
N VAL A 295 -29.29 13.30 -34.49
CA VAL A 295 -28.78 12.26 -35.42
C VAL A 295 -27.84 12.83 -36.50
N SER A 296 -27.74 14.15 -36.63
CA SER A 296 -27.13 14.80 -37.81
C SER A 296 -25.67 15.17 -37.71
N GLY A 297 -24.96 14.90 -36.60
CA GLY A 297 -23.58 15.41 -36.53
C GLY A 297 -22.68 14.92 -35.41
N GLY A 298 -22.80 13.69 -34.96
CA GLY A 298 -22.21 13.21 -33.71
C GLY A 298 -20.74 12.87 -33.68
N GLN A 299 -20.02 12.73 -34.81
CA GLN A 299 -18.65 12.17 -34.79
C GLN A 299 -17.70 12.91 -33.85
N GLU A 300 -17.65 14.24 -33.92
CA GLU A 300 -16.76 15.02 -33.02
C GLU A 300 -17.10 14.82 -31.53
N ALA A 301 -18.39 14.88 -31.19
CA ALA A 301 -18.84 14.69 -29.79
C ALA A 301 -18.47 13.29 -29.28
N PHE A 302 -18.60 12.26 -30.09
CA PHE A 302 -18.20 10.90 -29.74
C PHE A 302 -16.68 10.73 -29.65
N ASP A 303 -15.91 11.35 -30.57
CA ASP A 303 -14.44 11.35 -30.51
C ASP A 303 -13.94 12.00 -29.21
N VAL A 304 -14.55 13.12 -28.83
CA VAL A 304 -14.21 13.82 -27.57
C VAL A 304 -14.62 12.98 -26.36
N LEU A 305 -15.83 12.44 -26.31
CA LEU A 305 -16.26 11.61 -25.17
C LEU A 305 -15.42 10.33 -25.07
N TYR A 306 -15.05 9.70 -26.18
CA TYR A 306 -14.10 8.59 -26.20
C TYR A 306 -12.76 8.98 -25.59
N THR A 307 -12.19 10.11 -26.02
CA THR A 307 -10.93 10.64 -25.51
C THR A 307 -10.98 10.87 -24.00
N VAL A 308 -12.07 11.52 -23.54
CA VAL A 308 -12.28 11.76 -22.10
C VAL A 308 -12.36 10.45 -21.33
N LEU A 309 -13.14 9.47 -21.80
CA LEU A 309 -13.29 8.17 -21.11
C LEU A 309 -11.98 7.38 -21.07
N VAL A 310 -11.25 7.29 -22.19
CA VAL A 310 -9.97 6.59 -22.23
C VAL A 310 -8.94 7.25 -21.32
N THR A 311 -8.83 8.57 -21.33
CA THR A 311 -7.93 9.30 -20.45
C THR A 311 -8.31 9.15 -19.00
N LEU A 312 -9.60 9.26 -18.69
CA LEU A 312 -10.12 9.13 -17.32
C LEU A 312 -9.80 7.75 -16.73
N VAL A 313 -10.11 6.66 -17.46
CA VAL A 313 -9.86 5.31 -16.92
C VAL A 313 -8.37 5.00 -16.76
N LYS A 314 -7.51 5.58 -17.60
CA LYS A 314 -6.05 5.50 -17.38
C LYS A 314 -5.63 6.23 -16.10
N ALA A 315 -6.14 7.45 -15.91
CA ALA A 315 -5.77 8.28 -14.75
C ALA A 315 -6.27 7.73 -13.42
N ILE A 316 -7.45 7.11 -13.39
CA ILE A 316 -8.08 6.62 -12.16
C ILE A 316 -7.93 5.10 -11.95
N ALA A 317 -7.23 4.40 -12.83
CA ALA A 317 -6.95 2.96 -12.69
C ALA A 317 -6.32 2.60 -11.32
N PRO A 318 -5.41 3.39 -10.72
CA PRO A 318 -4.91 3.11 -9.38
C PRO A 318 -5.98 3.11 -8.28
N LEU A 319 -7.09 3.83 -8.48
CA LEU A 319 -8.18 3.96 -7.51
C LEU A 319 -9.25 2.89 -7.67
N MET A 320 -9.58 2.49 -8.91
CA MET A 320 -10.58 1.46 -9.23
C MET A 320 -10.12 0.59 -10.40
N PRO A 321 -9.13 -0.28 -10.13
CA PRO A 321 -8.37 -1.00 -11.16
C PRO A 321 -9.22 -1.93 -12.03
N LEU A 322 -10.20 -2.63 -11.45
CA LEU A 322 -10.96 -3.64 -12.19
C LEU A 322 -12.02 -3.02 -13.11
N THR A 323 -12.70 -1.99 -12.63
CA THR A 323 -13.68 -1.24 -13.44
C THR A 323 -12.98 -0.52 -14.59
N CYS A 324 -11.85 0.11 -14.34
CA CYS A 324 -11.06 0.78 -15.36
C CYS A 324 -10.51 -0.18 -16.39
N GLU A 325 -10.03 -1.35 -15.97
CA GLU A 325 -9.57 -2.40 -16.89
C GLU A 325 -10.67 -2.84 -17.86
N TYR A 326 -11.85 -3.13 -17.32
CA TYR A 326 -12.97 -3.54 -18.17
C TYR A 326 -13.34 -2.47 -19.20
N ILE A 327 -13.49 -1.23 -18.77
CA ILE A 327 -13.88 -0.11 -19.65
C ILE A 327 -12.80 0.16 -20.69
N TYR A 328 -11.53 0.20 -20.27
CA TYR A 328 -10.40 0.44 -21.17
C TYR A 328 -10.33 -0.58 -22.30
N ARG A 329 -10.38 -1.87 -21.95
CA ARG A 329 -10.34 -2.96 -22.93
C ARG A 329 -11.55 -2.92 -23.86
N ALA A 330 -12.73 -2.62 -23.35
CA ALA A 330 -13.93 -2.52 -24.17
C ALA A 330 -13.89 -1.34 -25.15
N LEU A 331 -13.28 -0.21 -24.75
CA LEU A 331 -13.18 0.97 -25.60
C LEU A 331 -12.06 0.87 -26.64
N THR A 332 -10.92 0.31 -26.27
CA THR A 332 -9.70 0.37 -27.10
C THR A 332 -9.38 -0.94 -27.82
N GLY A 333 -9.79 -2.07 -27.26
CA GLY A 333 -9.36 -3.40 -27.73
C GLY A 333 -7.93 -3.76 -27.32
N GLU A 334 -7.23 -2.88 -26.59
CA GLU A 334 -5.87 -3.10 -26.11
C GLU A 334 -5.83 -4.10 -24.95
N GLU A 335 -4.66 -4.65 -24.64
CA GLU A 335 -4.47 -5.75 -23.70
C GLU A 335 -4.87 -5.40 -22.26
N SER A 336 -4.39 -4.27 -21.74
CA SER A 336 -4.66 -3.84 -20.36
C SER A 336 -4.37 -2.36 -20.15
N VAL A 337 -5.21 -1.69 -19.33
CA VAL A 337 -4.95 -0.33 -18.85
C VAL A 337 -3.70 -0.28 -17.96
N HIS A 338 -3.41 -1.36 -17.25
CA HIS A 338 -2.29 -1.45 -16.31
C HIS A 338 -0.92 -1.62 -16.98
N LEU A 339 -0.89 -1.87 -18.30
CA LEU A 339 0.33 -1.91 -19.10
C LEU A 339 0.59 -0.59 -19.84
N THR A 340 -0.24 0.41 -19.64
CA THR A 340 -0.08 1.73 -20.26
C THR A 340 0.64 2.69 -19.32
N ASP A 341 1.31 3.68 -19.90
CA ASP A 341 1.80 4.81 -19.13
C ASP A 341 0.65 5.63 -18.55
N TYR A 342 0.91 6.27 -17.40
CA TYR A 342 -0.03 7.24 -16.84
C TYR A 342 -0.27 8.37 -17.84
N PRO A 343 -1.51 8.86 -18.01
CA PRO A 343 -1.79 9.84 -19.05
C PRO A 343 -1.08 11.16 -18.76
N GLU A 344 -0.45 11.71 -19.79
CA GLU A 344 0.09 13.07 -19.74
C GLU A 344 -1.02 14.09 -19.98
N SER A 345 -0.88 15.27 -19.41
CA SER A 345 -1.75 16.42 -19.74
C SER A 345 -1.30 16.99 -21.08
N TRP A 346 -2.15 16.91 -22.10
CA TRP A 346 -1.89 17.45 -23.43
C TRP A 346 -2.13 18.95 -23.55
#